data_0f795d148b5ad61ce1c49ed9198ab404
#
_entry.id   0f795d148b5ad61ce1c49ed9198ab404
#
_cell.length_a   1.000
_cell.length_b   1.000
_cell.length_c   1.000
_cell.angle_alpha   90.00
_cell.angle_beta   90.00
_cell.angle_gamma   90.00
#
_symmetry.space_group_name_H-M   'P 1'
#
loop_
_entity.id
_entity.type
_entity.pdbx_description
1 polymer ?
#
loop_
_entity_poly.entity_id
_entity_poly.type
_entity_poly.pdbx_seq_one_letter_code
_entity_poly.pdbx_strand_id
1 'polypeptide(L)'
;MMKLLKGSIGLAALYLLGSGLALQGAITCTTADYVGTYAFYTTGALLQLPPAGAALIGPFAQAGIFTSDGAGNVIIESNASYNGLVLPGPAVTTYTITPECVVTFSLTLPFPLSVPSTFTSVLSTGNRQNVVMITDPPGSVVVGRHVKQDQRFCAVSDFTGAYQIDIAGTISSPKEAAGLFQGLGRLVSDGNGNFSGKSIGNFAGRQVTEDFKGTYDVNGKCGLTLKYVTTTGQPVTIGGSLGGHGDSAAVMVLNPGWAVSGMLRAQQ
;
A
#
# COMPACT_ATOMS: atom_id res chain seq x y z
N MET A 1 -57.92 59.94 9.92
CA MET A 1 -56.89 60.62 9.12
C MET A 1 -55.68 59.71 8.98
N MET A 2 -55.57 59.02 7.88
CA MET A 2 -54.51 58.03 7.63
C MET A 2 -53.59 58.59 6.55
N LYS A 3 -52.33 58.90 6.88
CA LYS A 3 -51.34 59.37 5.93
C LYS A 3 -50.63 58.15 5.29
N LEU A 4 -50.80 57.99 4.00
CA LEU A 4 -50.02 57.06 3.18
C LEU A 4 -48.59 57.54 3.01
N LEU A 5 -47.61 56.74 3.47
CA LEU A 5 -46.21 56.90 3.05
C LEU A 5 -45.96 56.10 1.74
N LYS A 6 -45.56 56.82 0.72
CA LYS A 6 -45.04 56.26 -0.51
C LYS A 6 -43.59 55.88 -0.28
N GLY A 7 -43.28 54.57 -0.24
CA GLY A 7 -41.94 54.07 -0.24
C GLY A 7 -41.48 53.75 -1.67
N SER A 8 -40.41 54.38 -2.07
CA SER A 8 -39.72 54.17 -3.35
C SER A 8 -39.00 52.85 -3.36
N ILE A 9 -39.31 51.97 -4.33
CA ILE A 9 -38.61 50.75 -4.58
C ILE A 9 -37.36 51.06 -5.40
N GLY A 10 -36.21 51.05 -4.73
CA GLY A 10 -34.91 51.13 -5.41
C GLY A 10 -34.59 49.80 -6.06
N LEU A 11 -34.43 49.79 -7.40
CA LEU A 11 -33.93 48.65 -8.17
C LEU A 11 -32.43 48.47 -7.83
N ALA A 12 -32.10 47.49 -7.01
CA ALA A 12 -30.74 47.02 -6.84
C ALA A 12 -30.37 46.17 -8.05
N ALA A 13 -29.56 46.69 -8.93
CA ALA A 13 -28.96 45.93 -10.04
C ALA A 13 -27.98 44.92 -9.44
N LEU A 14 -28.32 43.64 -9.50
CA LEU A 14 -27.47 42.53 -9.12
C LEU A 14 -26.40 42.36 -10.21
N TYR A 15 -25.21 42.88 -10.00
CA TYR A 15 -24.02 42.55 -10.82
C TYR A 15 -23.65 41.09 -10.51
N LEU A 16 -24.11 40.17 -11.33
CA LEU A 16 -23.55 38.82 -11.43
C LEU A 16 -22.14 38.97 -12.03
N LEU A 17 -21.16 39.10 -11.14
CA LEU A 17 -19.78 38.78 -11.47
C LEU A 17 -19.73 37.30 -11.82
N GLY A 18 -19.78 37.01 -13.10
CA GLY A 18 -19.47 35.71 -13.65
C GLY A 18 -18.01 35.39 -13.31
N SER A 19 -17.78 34.80 -12.11
CA SER A 19 -16.58 34.06 -11.83
C SER A 19 -16.58 32.90 -12.81
N GLY A 20 -15.85 33.05 -13.90
CA GLY A 20 -15.50 31.99 -14.80
C GLY A 20 -14.82 30.91 -13.95
N LEU A 21 -15.58 29.89 -13.58
CA LEU A 21 -15.01 28.63 -13.16
C LEU A 21 -14.16 28.19 -14.36
N ALA A 22 -12.85 28.42 -14.27
CA ALA A 22 -11.91 27.76 -15.16
C ALA A 22 -12.21 26.27 -14.98
N LEU A 23 -12.88 25.66 -15.96
CA LEU A 23 -12.91 24.22 -16.10
C LEU A 23 -11.44 23.82 -16.15
N GLN A 24 -10.90 23.37 -15.01
CA GLN A 24 -9.64 22.65 -15.02
C GLN A 24 -9.87 21.52 -16.01
N GLY A 25 -9.16 21.58 -17.16
CA GLY A 25 -9.26 20.58 -18.19
C GLY A 25 -9.17 19.20 -17.53
N ALA A 26 -10.13 18.33 -17.82
CA ALA A 26 -10.14 16.99 -17.29
C ALA A 26 -8.77 16.37 -17.62
N ILE A 27 -8.05 15.92 -16.57
CA ILE A 27 -6.79 15.20 -16.74
C ILE A 27 -7.17 13.93 -17.50
N THR A 28 -6.60 13.73 -18.69
CA THR A 28 -6.80 12.52 -19.48
C THR A 28 -5.55 11.67 -19.36
N CYS A 29 -5.67 10.48 -18.84
CA CYS A 29 -4.55 9.55 -18.65
C CYS A 29 -4.39 8.61 -19.85
N THR A 30 -3.16 8.21 -20.09
CA THR A 30 -2.73 7.22 -21.07
C THR A 30 -1.81 6.19 -20.42
N THR A 31 -1.52 5.10 -21.11
CA THR A 31 -0.56 4.09 -20.61
C THR A 31 0.82 4.69 -20.35
N ALA A 32 1.25 5.70 -21.13
CA ALA A 32 2.53 6.37 -20.96
C ALA A 32 2.64 7.16 -19.64
N ASP A 33 1.53 7.52 -19.03
CA ASP A 33 1.52 8.21 -17.73
C ASP A 33 1.83 7.26 -16.55
N TYR A 34 1.79 5.95 -16.80
CA TYR A 34 2.02 4.91 -15.78
C TYR A 34 3.32 4.15 -16.04
N VAL A 35 4.43 4.88 -16.15
CA VAL A 35 5.77 4.32 -16.38
C VAL A 35 6.63 4.41 -15.12
N GLY A 36 7.39 3.36 -14.84
CA GLY A 36 8.37 3.32 -13.74
C GLY A 36 8.19 2.15 -12.79
N THR A 37 8.97 2.14 -11.72
CA THR A 37 8.91 1.14 -10.66
C THR A 37 8.15 1.70 -9.46
N TYR A 38 7.36 0.85 -8.84
CA TYR A 38 6.50 1.21 -7.69
C TYR A 38 6.69 0.18 -6.58
N ALA A 39 6.94 0.64 -5.37
CA ALA A 39 6.79 -0.15 -4.16
C ALA A 39 5.31 -0.26 -3.81
N PHE A 40 4.82 -1.43 -3.46
CA PHE A 40 3.41 -1.63 -3.15
C PHE A 40 3.20 -2.59 -1.98
N TYR A 41 2.07 -2.43 -1.30
CA TYR A 41 1.52 -3.44 -0.41
C TYR A 41 0.02 -3.56 -0.62
N THR A 42 -0.51 -4.73 -0.27
CA THR A 42 -1.95 -4.98 -0.17
C THR A 42 -2.25 -5.81 1.07
N THR A 43 -3.43 -5.60 1.66
CA THR A 43 -3.92 -6.32 2.84
C THR A 43 -5.41 -6.58 2.71
N GLY A 44 -5.89 -7.65 3.34
CA GLY A 44 -7.31 -7.98 3.33
C GLY A 44 -7.59 -9.46 3.54
N ALA A 45 -8.56 -9.99 2.82
CA ALA A 45 -8.94 -11.40 2.88
C ALA A 45 -9.41 -11.92 1.52
N LEU A 46 -9.14 -13.17 1.27
CA LEU A 46 -9.72 -13.97 0.19
C LEU A 46 -10.81 -14.84 0.80
N LEU A 47 -12.06 -14.56 0.49
CA LEU A 47 -13.22 -15.22 1.08
C LEU A 47 -13.70 -16.40 0.23
N GLN A 48 -13.30 -16.43 -1.04
CA GLN A 48 -13.65 -17.46 -1.98
C GLN A 48 -12.52 -17.69 -2.99
N LEU A 49 -12.18 -18.92 -3.23
CA LEU A 49 -11.23 -19.36 -4.26
C LEU A 49 -11.75 -20.65 -4.91
N PRO A 50 -11.30 -20.99 -6.13
CA PRO A 50 -11.55 -22.31 -6.70
C PRO A 50 -11.10 -23.44 -5.76
N PRO A 51 -11.65 -24.65 -5.90
CA PRO A 51 -11.36 -25.78 -4.99
C PRO A 51 -9.86 -26.05 -4.77
N ALA A 52 -9.03 -25.88 -5.79
CA ALA A 52 -7.58 -26.05 -5.70
C ALA A 52 -6.90 -25.05 -4.75
N GLY A 53 -7.52 -23.88 -4.54
CA GLY A 53 -7.02 -22.84 -3.66
C GLY A 53 -7.72 -22.77 -2.30
N ALA A 54 -8.60 -23.72 -1.96
CA ALA A 54 -9.42 -23.66 -0.75
C ALA A 54 -8.60 -23.50 0.55
N ALA A 55 -7.43 -24.12 0.64
CA ALA A 55 -6.53 -23.99 1.80
C ALA A 55 -5.93 -22.58 1.97
N LEU A 56 -6.01 -21.73 0.96
CA LEU A 56 -5.47 -20.38 0.94
C LEU A 56 -6.53 -19.31 1.21
N ILE A 57 -7.80 -19.73 1.40
CA ILE A 57 -8.89 -18.85 1.80
C ILE A 57 -8.61 -18.33 3.20
N GLY A 58 -8.73 -17.01 3.37
CA GLY A 58 -8.50 -16.36 4.65
C GLY A 58 -7.76 -15.04 4.51
N PRO A 59 -7.07 -14.62 5.57
CA PRO A 59 -6.28 -13.40 5.58
C PRO A 59 -5.24 -13.36 4.47
N PHE A 60 -5.10 -12.19 3.86
CA PHE A 60 -4.17 -11.95 2.77
C PHE A 60 -3.34 -10.70 3.02
N ALA A 61 -2.04 -10.79 2.71
CA ALA A 61 -1.12 -9.65 2.68
C ALA A 61 -0.10 -9.85 1.57
N GLN A 62 0.31 -8.78 0.92
CA GLN A 62 1.34 -8.81 -0.11
C GLN A 62 2.17 -7.53 -0.05
N ALA A 63 3.46 -7.61 -0.34
CA ALA A 63 4.31 -6.45 -0.57
C ALA A 63 5.45 -6.78 -1.55
N GLY A 64 5.90 -5.77 -2.27
CA GLY A 64 6.96 -5.91 -3.25
C GLY A 64 7.09 -4.69 -4.15
N ILE A 65 7.59 -4.95 -5.35
CA ILE A 65 7.68 -3.96 -6.42
C ILE A 65 6.92 -4.44 -7.65
N PHE A 66 6.48 -3.51 -8.45
CA PHE A 66 6.15 -3.75 -9.85
C PHE A 66 6.76 -2.67 -10.74
N THR A 67 7.12 -3.06 -11.96
CA THR A 67 7.67 -2.15 -12.97
C THR A 67 6.76 -2.13 -14.18
N SER A 68 6.26 -0.94 -14.52
CA SER A 68 5.46 -0.67 -15.71
C SER A 68 6.32 -0.02 -16.79
N ASP A 69 6.14 -0.48 -18.03
CA ASP A 69 6.90 0.00 -19.20
C ASP A 69 6.26 1.23 -19.89
N GLY A 70 5.07 1.65 -19.46
CA GLY A 70 4.31 2.73 -20.13
C GLY A 70 3.63 2.29 -21.43
N ALA A 71 3.76 1.04 -21.83
CA ALA A 71 3.20 0.48 -23.07
C ALA A 71 2.13 -0.62 -22.81
N GLY A 72 1.75 -0.81 -21.54
CA GLY A 72 0.72 -1.78 -21.16
C GLY A 72 1.26 -3.07 -20.54
N ASN A 73 2.58 -3.19 -20.27
CA ASN A 73 3.15 -4.37 -19.63
C ASN A 73 3.66 -4.04 -18.22
N VAL A 74 3.57 -5.03 -17.32
CA VAL A 74 4.03 -4.95 -15.93
C VAL A 74 4.76 -6.22 -15.53
N ILE A 75 5.88 -6.04 -14.82
CA ILE A 75 6.60 -7.12 -14.13
C ILE A 75 6.44 -6.89 -12.63
N ILE A 76 6.01 -7.91 -11.90
CA ILE A 76 5.78 -7.88 -10.45
C ILE A 76 6.81 -8.78 -9.78
N GLU A 77 7.47 -8.30 -8.73
CA GLU A 77 8.33 -9.07 -7.84
C GLU A 77 7.85 -8.83 -6.40
N SER A 78 7.27 -9.84 -5.76
CA SER A 78 6.64 -9.66 -4.43
C SER A 78 6.73 -10.92 -3.58
N ASN A 79 6.40 -10.77 -2.30
CA ASN A 79 5.98 -11.87 -1.43
C ASN A 79 4.50 -11.67 -1.09
N ALA A 80 3.77 -12.77 -0.94
CA ALA A 80 2.39 -12.77 -0.53
C ALA A 80 2.14 -13.79 0.57
N SER A 81 1.35 -13.43 1.57
CA SER A 81 0.86 -14.32 2.61
C SER A 81 -0.60 -14.67 2.33
N TYR A 82 -0.86 -15.94 2.12
CA TYR A 82 -2.17 -16.53 1.92
C TYR A 82 -2.54 -17.31 3.16
N ASN A 83 -3.44 -16.82 3.99
CA ASN A 83 -3.83 -17.43 5.26
C ASN A 83 -2.61 -17.81 6.15
N GLY A 84 -1.58 -16.97 6.12
CA GLY A 84 -0.33 -17.17 6.85
C GLY A 84 0.73 -18.01 6.13
N LEU A 85 0.45 -18.58 4.97
CA LEU A 85 1.45 -19.23 4.12
C LEU A 85 2.12 -18.17 3.23
N VAL A 86 3.40 -17.91 3.46
CA VAL A 86 4.18 -16.92 2.69
C VAL A 86 4.77 -17.58 1.45
N LEU A 87 4.45 -17.02 0.29
CA LEU A 87 4.92 -17.49 -1.03
C LEU A 87 5.52 -16.32 -1.81
N PRO A 88 6.58 -16.57 -2.61
CA PRO A 88 7.02 -15.58 -3.60
C PRO A 88 5.96 -15.43 -4.70
N GLY A 89 5.72 -14.22 -5.15
CA GLY A 89 4.69 -13.87 -6.14
C GLY A 89 5.25 -13.13 -7.35
N PRO A 90 6.23 -13.69 -8.12
CA PRO A 90 6.64 -13.08 -9.37
C PRO A 90 5.54 -13.25 -10.41
N ALA A 91 5.25 -12.20 -11.15
CA ALA A 91 4.28 -12.25 -12.23
C ALA A 91 4.68 -11.30 -13.37
N VAL A 92 4.32 -11.67 -14.60
CA VAL A 92 4.33 -10.79 -15.76
C VAL A 92 2.89 -10.65 -16.22
N THR A 93 2.46 -9.42 -16.41
CA THR A 93 1.06 -9.14 -16.74
C THR A 93 0.92 -7.90 -17.60
N THR A 94 -0.31 -7.61 -18.00
CA THR A 94 -0.66 -6.41 -18.76
C THR A 94 -1.57 -5.50 -17.95
N TYR A 95 -1.63 -4.23 -18.35
CA TYR A 95 -2.56 -3.28 -17.79
C TYR A 95 -3.19 -2.41 -18.87
N THR A 96 -4.33 -1.84 -18.56
CA THR A 96 -4.99 -0.79 -19.34
C THR A 96 -5.24 0.42 -18.46
N ILE A 97 -5.34 1.60 -19.08
CA ILE A 97 -5.72 2.84 -18.38
C ILE A 97 -6.87 3.49 -19.13
N THR A 98 -7.91 3.89 -18.38
CA THR A 98 -8.99 4.69 -18.95
C THR A 98 -8.61 6.18 -18.94
N PRO A 99 -9.26 7.03 -19.77
CA PRO A 99 -9.08 8.48 -19.73
C PRO A 99 -9.31 9.09 -18.34
N GLU A 100 -10.13 8.47 -17.49
CA GLU A 100 -10.42 8.88 -16.10
C GLU A 100 -9.34 8.44 -15.11
N CYS A 101 -8.20 7.96 -15.62
CA CYS A 101 -7.05 7.56 -14.82
C CYS A 101 -7.28 6.31 -13.95
N VAL A 102 -8.15 5.42 -14.39
CA VAL A 102 -8.34 4.10 -13.76
C VAL A 102 -7.45 3.08 -14.45
N VAL A 103 -6.52 2.49 -13.70
CA VAL A 103 -5.63 1.42 -14.15
C VAL A 103 -6.23 0.08 -13.79
N THR A 104 -6.26 -0.84 -14.73
CA THR A 104 -6.69 -2.22 -14.50
C THR A 104 -5.57 -3.17 -14.90
N PHE A 105 -5.11 -3.97 -13.95
CA PHE A 105 -4.15 -5.06 -14.16
C PHE A 105 -4.90 -6.37 -14.27
N SER A 106 -4.55 -7.21 -15.24
CA SER A 106 -5.14 -8.54 -15.41
C SER A 106 -4.04 -9.57 -15.37
N LEU A 107 -3.95 -10.33 -14.29
CA LEU A 107 -2.93 -11.35 -14.11
C LEU A 107 -3.57 -12.68 -13.71
N THR A 108 -2.84 -13.77 -13.97
CA THR A 108 -3.16 -15.07 -13.38
C THR A 108 -2.25 -15.24 -12.17
N LEU A 109 -2.85 -15.41 -10.98
CA LEU A 109 -2.09 -15.71 -9.77
C LEU A 109 -1.28 -16.99 -9.99
N PRO A 110 -0.02 -17.07 -9.50
CA PRO A 110 0.83 -18.22 -9.71
C PRO A 110 0.27 -19.49 -9.05
N PHE A 111 0.78 -20.65 -9.48
CA PHE A 111 0.50 -21.90 -8.79
C PHE A 111 0.75 -21.76 -7.26
N PRO A 112 -0.08 -22.32 -6.37
CA PRO A 112 -1.15 -23.29 -6.67
C PRO A 112 -2.51 -22.68 -7.03
N LEU A 113 -2.66 -21.37 -7.05
CA LEU A 113 -3.96 -20.72 -7.27
C LEU A 113 -4.41 -20.80 -8.73
N SER A 114 -3.53 -20.45 -9.67
CA SER A 114 -3.82 -20.39 -11.12
C SER A 114 -5.15 -19.69 -11.45
N VAL A 115 -5.47 -18.63 -10.68
CA VAL A 115 -6.75 -17.92 -10.76
C VAL A 115 -6.53 -16.60 -11.49
N PRO A 116 -7.33 -16.29 -12.54
CA PRO A 116 -7.38 -14.95 -13.08
C PRO A 116 -7.76 -13.95 -11.99
N SER A 117 -7.02 -12.87 -11.89
CA SER A 117 -7.23 -11.82 -10.90
C SER A 117 -7.11 -10.46 -11.53
N THR A 118 -7.99 -9.56 -11.13
CA THR A 118 -7.99 -8.18 -11.60
C THR A 118 -7.73 -7.25 -10.43
N PHE A 119 -6.77 -6.36 -10.62
CA PHE A 119 -6.45 -5.30 -9.67
C PHE A 119 -6.79 -3.96 -10.33
N THR A 120 -7.50 -3.13 -9.61
CA THR A 120 -7.86 -1.79 -10.06
C THR A 120 -7.20 -0.75 -9.19
N SER A 121 -6.64 0.27 -9.80
CA SER A 121 -6.01 1.41 -9.14
C SER A 121 -6.51 2.71 -9.76
N VAL A 122 -6.62 3.76 -8.97
CA VAL A 122 -6.89 5.12 -9.44
C VAL A 122 -5.63 5.95 -9.26
N LEU A 123 -5.16 6.58 -10.34
CA LEU A 123 -3.95 7.39 -10.31
C LEU A 123 -4.22 8.73 -9.64
N SER A 124 -3.35 9.10 -8.73
CA SER A 124 -3.31 10.45 -8.14
C SER A 124 -2.55 11.42 -9.04
N THR A 125 -2.74 12.71 -8.83
CA THR A 125 -1.96 13.76 -9.52
C THR A 125 -0.46 13.51 -9.33
N GLY A 126 0.28 13.48 -10.43
CA GLY A 126 1.72 13.20 -10.44
C GLY A 126 2.08 11.73 -10.25
N ASN A 127 1.09 10.84 -10.16
CA ASN A 127 1.26 9.37 -10.12
C ASN A 127 2.26 8.87 -9.05
N ARG A 128 2.38 9.58 -7.92
CA ARG A 128 3.35 9.24 -6.86
C ARG A 128 2.82 8.24 -5.86
N GLN A 129 1.54 8.37 -5.46
CA GLN A 129 0.87 7.46 -4.53
C GLN A 129 -0.53 7.15 -5.04
N ASN A 130 -0.89 5.88 -5.08
CA ASN A 130 -2.18 5.45 -5.58
C ASN A 130 -2.77 4.37 -4.66
N VAL A 131 -4.09 4.30 -4.64
CA VAL A 131 -4.82 3.21 -3.96
C VAL A 131 -5.06 2.10 -4.97
N VAL A 132 -4.87 0.88 -4.54
CA VAL A 132 -5.15 -0.32 -5.33
C VAL A 132 -6.12 -1.21 -4.58
N MET A 133 -7.01 -1.87 -5.30
CA MET A 133 -7.90 -2.90 -4.76
C MET A 133 -7.94 -4.10 -5.71
N ILE A 134 -8.14 -5.29 -5.16
CA ILE A 134 -8.46 -6.48 -5.97
C ILE A 134 -9.97 -6.45 -6.23
N THR A 135 -10.35 -6.53 -7.49
CA THR A 135 -11.75 -6.50 -7.92
C THR A 135 -12.27 -7.86 -8.39
N ASP A 136 -11.35 -8.79 -8.66
CA ASP A 136 -11.66 -10.15 -9.12
C ASP A 136 -10.55 -11.10 -8.63
N PRO A 137 -10.83 -12.35 -8.21
CA PRO A 137 -12.12 -13.03 -8.25
C PRO A 137 -13.13 -12.51 -7.21
N PRO A 138 -14.44 -12.77 -7.42
CA PRO A 138 -15.47 -12.48 -6.43
C PRO A 138 -15.11 -13.09 -5.07
N GLY A 139 -15.39 -12.35 -3.98
CA GLY A 139 -15.00 -12.75 -2.62
C GLY A 139 -13.61 -12.28 -2.21
N SER A 140 -12.88 -11.53 -3.05
CA SER A 140 -11.68 -10.84 -2.64
C SER A 140 -12.03 -9.49 -2.00
N VAL A 141 -11.57 -9.28 -0.76
CA VAL A 141 -11.70 -8.00 -0.04
C VAL A 141 -10.29 -7.54 0.31
N VAL A 142 -9.60 -6.99 -0.68
CA VAL A 142 -8.18 -6.61 -0.55
C VAL A 142 -8.00 -5.18 -1.05
N VAL A 143 -7.30 -4.39 -0.27
CA VAL A 143 -6.96 -3.00 -0.57
C VAL A 143 -5.48 -2.76 -0.27
N GLY A 144 -4.88 -1.80 -0.92
CA GLY A 144 -3.49 -1.44 -0.67
C GLY A 144 -3.11 -0.10 -1.26
N ARG A 145 -1.81 0.12 -1.31
CA ARG A 145 -1.23 1.33 -1.89
C ARG A 145 0.04 0.99 -2.64
N HIS A 146 0.36 1.81 -3.62
CA HIS A 146 1.67 1.82 -4.23
C HIS A 146 2.25 3.23 -4.27
N VAL A 147 3.57 3.30 -4.22
CA VAL A 147 4.37 4.52 -4.22
C VAL A 147 5.44 4.39 -5.29
N LYS A 148 5.55 5.37 -6.16
CA LYS A 148 6.57 5.38 -7.21
C LYS A 148 7.96 5.45 -6.59
N GLN A 149 8.89 4.66 -7.11
CA GLN A 149 10.32 4.79 -6.79
C GLN A 149 10.92 5.87 -7.68
N ASP A 150 11.58 6.83 -7.06
CA ASP A 150 12.29 7.90 -7.78
C ASP A 150 13.74 7.53 -8.08
N GLN A 151 14.24 6.43 -7.50
CA GLN A 151 15.60 5.92 -7.69
C GLN A 151 15.58 4.62 -8.51
N ARG A 152 16.61 4.42 -9.33
CA ARG A 152 16.82 3.15 -10.05
C ARG A 152 17.61 2.12 -9.24
N PHE A 153 18.47 2.60 -8.34
CA PHE A 153 19.32 1.79 -7.50
C PHE A 153 19.28 2.34 -6.09
N CYS A 154 19.22 1.48 -5.12
CA CYS A 154 19.22 1.80 -3.72
C CYS A 154 20.44 1.18 -3.00
N ALA A 155 20.82 1.81 -1.92
CA ALA A 155 21.82 1.35 -0.99
C ALA A 155 21.27 1.35 0.44
N VAL A 156 21.98 0.73 1.37
CA VAL A 156 21.60 0.67 2.79
C VAL A 156 21.40 2.07 3.38
N SER A 157 22.18 3.06 2.92
CA SER A 157 22.09 4.46 3.35
C SER A 157 20.79 5.18 2.93
N ASP A 158 20.06 4.65 1.95
CA ASP A 158 18.79 5.26 1.50
C ASP A 158 17.63 5.00 2.49
N PHE A 159 17.83 4.05 3.40
CA PHE A 159 16.92 3.84 4.52
C PHE A 159 17.55 4.40 5.79
N THR A 160 17.48 5.72 5.98
CA THR A 160 18.06 6.43 7.13
C THR A 160 17.08 7.43 7.72
N GLY A 161 17.19 7.66 9.04
CA GLY A 161 16.34 8.61 9.77
C GLY A 161 15.18 7.96 10.48
N ALA A 162 14.16 8.75 10.79
CA ALA A 162 13.01 8.32 11.56
C ALA A 162 11.82 8.00 10.64
N TYR A 163 11.15 6.88 10.90
CA TYR A 163 9.98 6.42 10.15
C TYR A 163 8.81 6.16 11.08
N GLN A 164 7.63 6.58 10.69
CA GLN A 164 6.38 6.11 11.25
C GLN A 164 6.10 4.70 10.72
N ILE A 165 5.66 3.80 11.59
CA ILE A 165 5.19 2.45 11.26
C ILE A 165 3.66 2.47 11.25
N ASP A 166 3.05 1.94 10.19
CA ASP A 166 1.60 1.72 10.07
C ASP A 166 1.38 0.41 9.33
N ILE A 167 1.11 -0.65 10.08
CA ILE A 167 0.91 -2.01 9.56
C ILE A 167 -0.36 -2.61 10.15
N ALA A 168 -1.09 -3.38 9.34
CA ALA A 168 -2.31 -4.03 9.78
C ALA A 168 -2.53 -5.37 9.04
N GLY A 169 -3.37 -6.21 9.60
CA GLY A 169 -3.72 -7.47 8.99
C GLY A 169 -4.29 -8.48 10.00
N THR A 170 -3.98 -9.74 9.78
CA THR A 170 -4.42 -10.84 10.64
C THR A 170 -3.27 -11.79 10.92
N ILE A 171 -3.20 -12.28 12.15
CA ILE A 171 -2.28 -13.31 12.59
C ILE A 171 -3.08 -14.59 12.80
N SER A 172 -2.67 -15.69 12.21
CA SER A 172 -3.27 -17.02 12.41
C SER A 172 -2.42 -17.92 13.31
N SER A 173 -1.13 -17.61 13.44
CA SER A 173 -0.18 -18.33 14.27
C SER A 173 0.95 -17.39 14.74
N PRO A 174 1.44 -17.52 16.00
CA PRO A 174 1.02 -18.46 17.03
C PRO A 174 -0.37 -18.12 17.59
N LYS A 175 -1.03 -19.11 18.21
CA LYS A 175 -2.42 -19.03 18.71
C LYS A 175 -2.63 -17.88 19.72
N GLU A 176 -1.61 -17.59 20.51
CA GLU A 176 -1.63 -16.54 21.54
C GLU A 176 -1.70 -15.12 20.94
N ALA A 177 -1.28 -14.97 19.69
CA ALA A 177 -1.33 -13.71 18.94
C ALA A 177 -2.44 -13.71 17.87
N ALA A 178 -3.17 -14.84 17.70
CA ALA A 178 -4.12 -15.00 16.61
C ALA A 178 -5.29 -14.01 16.66
N GLY A 179 -5.66 -13.48 15.51
CA GLY A 179 -6.75 -12.54 15.33
C GLY A 179 -6.33 -11.30 14.54
N LEU A 180 -7.16 -10.28 14.56
CA LEU A 180 -6.86 -9.00 13.93
C LEU A 180 -5.67 -8.33 14.61
N PHE A 181 -4.80 -7.77 13.80
CA PHE A 181 -3.61 -7.07 14.24
C PHE A 181 -3.53 -5.67 13.63
N GLN A 182 -3.14 -4.71 14.45
CA GLN A 182 -2.72 -3.37 14.02
C GLN A 182 -1.50 -2.95 14.81
N GLY A 183 -0.47 -2.48 14.12
CA GLY A 183 0.77 -1.97 14.71
C GLY A 183 1.04 -0.54 14.29
N LEU A 184 1.24 0.33 15.26
CA LEU A 184 1.68 1.71 15.06
C LEU A 184 2.99 1.92 15.83
N GLY A 185 3.89 2.72 15.27
CA GLY A 185 5.14 2.96 15.96
C GLY A 185 6.06 3.94 15.26
N ARG A 186 7.24 4.03 15.83
CA ARG A 186 8.37 4.81 15.30
C ARG A 186 9.61 3.92 15.24
N LEU A 187 10.25 3.92 14.09
CA LEU A 187 11.53 3.27 13.83
C LEU A 187 12.56 4.36 13.52
N VAL A 188 13.77 4.18 14.00
CA VAL A 188 14.94 5.03 13.64
C VAL A 188 16.01 4.13 13.06
N SER A 189 16.40 4.42 11.84
CA SER A 189 17.48 3.75 11.11
C SER A 189 18.74 4.61 11.10
N ASP A 190 19.90 3.98 11.23
CA ASP A 190 21.21 4.67 11.28
C ASP A 190 21.85 4.87 9.89
N GLY A 191 21.24 4.37 8.81
CA GLY A 191 21.83 4.40 7.47
C GLY A 191 22.96 3.37 7.25
N ASN A 192 23.29 2.54 8.25
CA ASN A 192 24.40 1.60 8.24
C ASN A 192 23.96 0.15 8.52
N GLY A 193 22.68 -0.15 8.38
CA GLY A 193 22.16 -1.50 8.55
C GLY A 193 21.59 -1.80 9.93
N ASN A 194 21.50 -0.82 10.85
CA ASN A 194 20.88 -1.03 12.15
C ASN A 194 19.67 -0.11 12.34
N PHE A 195 18.70 -0.58 13.09
CA PHE A 195 17.55 0.23 13.50
C PHE A 195 17.14 -0.06 14.93
N SER A 196 16.41 0.89 15.50
CA SER A 196 15.71 0.73 16.78
C SER A 196 14.36 1.43 16.71
N GLY A 197 13.47 1.10 17.61
CA GLY A 197 12.15 1.72 17.60
C GLY A 197 11.28 1.33 18.79
N LYS A 198 10.11 1.92 18.77
CA LYS A 198 9.04 1.60 19.71
C LYS A 198 7.73 1.48 18.96
N SER A 199 6.93 0.46 19.28
CA SER A 199 5.62 0.25 18.70
C SER A 199 4.57 -0.07 19.76
N ILE A 200 3.32 0.18 19.38
CA ILE A 200 2.13 -0.30 20.08
C ILE A 200 1.42 -1.22 19.11
N GLY A 201 1.33 -2.50 19.45
CA GLY A 201 0.57 -3.49 18.71
C GLY A 201 -0.77 -3.76 19.42
N ASN A 202 -1.83 -3.87 18.64
CA ASN A 202 -3.12 -4.38 19.11
C ASN A 202 -3.33 -5.78 18.51
N PHE A 203 -3.35 -6.79 19.35
CA PHE A 203 -3.52 -8.19 19.01
C PHE A 203 -4.92 -8.64 19.47
N ALA A 204 -5.90 -8.63 18.56
CA ALA A 204 -7.29 -8.99 18.85
C ALA A 204 -7.89 -8.28 20.10
N GLY A 205 -7.58 -6.97 20.26
CA GLY A 205 -8.03 -6.15 21.38
C GLY A 205 -7.04 -6.04 22.54
N ARG A 206 -5.99 -6.87 22.59
CA ARG A 206 -4.93 -6.79 23.60
C ARG A 206 -3.81 -5.87 23.12
N GLN A 207 -3.57 -4.77 23.80
CA GLN A 207 -2.45 -3.86 23.51
C GLN A 207 -1.15 -4.39 24.11
N VAL A 208 -0.08 -4.27 23.31
CA VAL A 208 1.30 -4.58 23.70
C VAL A 208 2.18 -3.44 23.22
N THR A 209 2.95 -2.84 24.13
CA THR A 209 4.01 -1.88 23.78
C THR A 209 5.33 -2.64 23.72
N GLU A 210 6.10 -2.37 22.69
CA GLU A 210 7.36 -3.05 22.45
C GLU A 210 8.46 -2.03 22.10
N ASP A 211 9.60 -2.13 22.77
CA ASP A 211 10.85 -1.52 22.34
C ASP A 211 11.64 -2.58 21.57
N PHE A 212 12.06 -2.26 20.36
CA PHE A 212 12.76 -3.21 19.51
C PHE A 212 14.04 -2.60 18.91
N LYS A 213 14.96 -3.45 18.58
CA LYS A 213 16.17 -3.14 17.81
C LYS A 213 16.56 -4.33 16.94
N GLY A 214 17.15 -4.02 15.80
CA GLY A 214 17.50 -5.04 14.84
C GLY A 214 18.41 -4.55 13.74
N THR A 215 18.51 -5.35 12.69
CA THR A 215 19.31 -5.06 11.51
C THR A 215 18.43 -4.98 10.28
N TYR A 216 18.88 -4.23 9.29
CA TYR A 216 18.23 -4.17 7.99
C TYR A 216 19.24 -4.26 6.85
N ASP A 217 18.72 -4.62 5.69
CA ASP A 217 19.45 -4.61 4.43
C ASP A 217 18.58 -3.98 3.34
N VAL A 218 19.24 -3.30 2.40
CA VAL A 218 18.60 -2.75 1.20
C VAL A 218 19.39 -3.22 -0.01
N ASN A 219 18.75 -3.95 -0.90
CA ASN A 219 19.38 -4.41 -2.12
C ASN A 219 19.32 -3.36 -3.25
N GLY A 220 20.10 -3.58 -4.30
CA GLY A 220 20.20 -2.65 -5.43
C GLY A 220 18.90 -2.40 -6.20
N LYS A 221 17.86 -3.23 -6.01
CA LYS A 221 16.50 -3.03 -6.56
C LYS A 221 15.56 -2.35 -5.57
N CYS A 222 16.10 -1.72 -4.53
CA CYS A 222 15.35 -1.07 -3.45
C CYS A 222 14.52 -2.02 -2.56
N GLY A 223 14.78 -3.32 -2.63
CA GLY A 223 14.18 -4.30 -1.72
C GLY A 223 14.72 -4.11 -0.30
N LEU A 224 13.83 -4.02 0.68
CA LEU A 224 14.12 -3.82 2.10
C LEU A 224 13.84 -5.11 2.87
N THR A 225 14.77 -5.49 3.75
CA THR A 225 14.58 -6.56 4.73
C THR A 225 14.94 -6.05 6.11
N LEU A 226 14.01 -6.14 7.06
CA LEU A 226 14.22 -5.81 8.48
C LEU A 226 14.15 -7.10 9.30
N LYS A 227 15.05 -7.25 10.27
CA LYS A 227 15.09 -8.40 11.20
C LYS A 227 15.28 -7.93 12.63
N TYR A 228 14.41 -8.37 13.52
CA TYR A 228 14.55 -8.10 14.96
C TYR A 228 13.99 -9.27 15.78
N VAL A 229 14.23 -9.21 17.09
CA VAL A 229 13.64 -10.16 18.05
C VAL A 229 12.73 -9.36 18.98
N THR A 230 11.50 -9.83 19.17
CA THR A 230 10.54 -9.22 20.10
C THR A 230 11.01 -9.33 21.54
N THR A 231 10.42 -8.56 22.44
CA THR A 231 10.68 -8.67 23.89
C THR A 231 10.31 -10.05 24.45
N THR A 232 9.46 -10.81 23.76
CA THR A 232 9.11 -12.20 24.10
C THR A 232 10.04 -13.24 23.48
N GLY A 233 11.11 -12.81 22.78
CA GLY A 233 12.09 -13.70 22.16
C GLY A 233 11.70 -14.24 20.78
N GLN A 234 10.61 -13.77 20.17
CA GLN A 234 10.18 -14.22 18.85
C GLN A 234 10.93 -13.46 17.74
N PRO A 235 11.56 -14.17 16.79
CA PRO A 235 12.17 -13.52 15.64
C PRO A 235 11.10 -13.00 14.68
N VAL A 236 11.26 -11.78 14.21
CA VAL A 236 10.39 -11.13 13.21
C VAL A 236 11.23 -10.73 12.01
N THR A 237 10.75 -11.10 10.83
CA THR A 237 11.30 -10.66 9.56
C THR A 237 10.23 -9.90 8.79
N ILE A 238 10.56 -8.68 8.38
CA ILE A 238 9.73 -7.83 7.54
C ILE A 238 10.44 -7.66 6.21
N GLY A 239 9.73 -7.93 5.13
CA GLY A 239 10.22 -7.70 3.76
C GLY A 239 9.39 -6.66 3.04
N GLY A 240 9.99 -5.98 2.08
CA GLY A 240 9.28 -4.98 1.29
C GLY A 240 10.19 -4.23 0.35
N SER A 241 9.82 -3.01 0.01
CA SER A 241 10.59 -2.17 -0.91
C SER A 241 10.47 -0.69 -0.57
N LEU A 242 11.56 0.05 -0.76
CA LEU A 242 11.58 1.50 -0.64
C LEU A 242 10.78 2.15 -1.77
N GLY A 243 10.09 3.24 -1.46
CA GLY A 243 9.41 4.14 -2.38
C GLY A 243 9.95 5.56 -2.24
N GLY A 244 9.63 6.42 -3.21
CA GLY A 244 10.19 7.77 -3.28
C GLY A 244 11.72 7.74 -3.37
N HIS A 245 12.35 8.59 -2.61
CA HIS A 245 13.81 8.62 -2.39
C HIS A 245 14.22 7.91 -1.07
N GLY A 246 13.53 6.83 -0.67
CA GLY A 246 13.69 6.20 0.64
C GLY A 246 12.82 6.83 1.73
N ASP A 247 11.97 7.77 1.40
CA ASP A 247 11.04 8.45 2.33
C ASP A 247 9.84 7.57 2.73
N SER A 248 9.68 6.45 2.10
CA SER A 248 8.64 5.46 2.41
C SER A 248 9.11 4.03 2.10
N ALA A 249 8.46 3.05 2.70
CA ALA A 249 8.61 1.65 2.30
C ALA A 249 7.28 0.91 2.42
N ALA A 250 6.92 0.17 1.37
CA ALA A 250 5.84 -0.80 1.41
C ALA A 250 6.37 -2.11 1.98
N VAL A 251 5.74 -2.65 3.02
CA VAL A 251 6.28 -3.77 3.79
C VAL A 251 5.23 -4.82 4.12
N MET A 252 5.67 -6.05 4.35
CA MET A 252 4.88 -7.11 4.97
C MET A 252 5.71 -7.94 5.94
N VAL A 253 5.05 -8.56 6.91
CA VAL A 253 5.68 -9.55 7.78
C VAL A 253 5.82 -10.87 7.03
N LEU A 254 7.04 -11.44 7.02
CA LEU A 254 7.37 -12.68 6.32
C LEU A 254 7.28 -13.92 7.23
N ASN A 255 6.93 -13.76 8.50
CA ASN A 255 6.77 -14.87 9.41
C ASN A 255 5.54 -15.73 9.03
N PRO A 256 5.65 -17.06 9.01
CA PRO A 256 4.52 -17.94 8.81
C PRO A 256 3.40 -17.65 9.84
N GLY A 257 2.16 -17.73 9.40
CA GLY A 257 0.99 -17.40 10.21
C GLY A 257 0.63 -15.91 10.26
N TRP A 258 1.41 -15.03 9.62
CA TRP A 258 1.16 -13.60 9.59
C TRP A 258 0.74 -13.15 8.19
N ALA A 259 -0.44 -12.58 8.08
CA ALA A 259 -0.91 -11.85 6.90
C ALA A 259 -1.05 -10.38 7.27
N VAL A 260 0.10 -9.71 7.42
CA VAL A 260 0.24 -8.33 7.91
C VAL A 260 1.10 -7.54 6.94
N SER A 261 0.63 -6.40 6.50
CA SER A 261 1.37 -5.48 5.62
C SER A 261 1.02 -4.03 5.90
N GLY A 262 1.76 -3.11 5.29
CA GLY A 262 1.53 -1.67 5.45
C GLY A 262 2.68 -0.82 4.95
N MET A 263 2.87 0.33 5.58
CA MET A 263 3.84 1.34 5.17
C MET A 263 4.73 1.78 6.33
N LEU A 264 5.98 2.04 5.98
CA LEU A 264 6.87 2.93 6.74
C LEU A 264 6.91 4.26 6.02
N ARG A 265 6.88 5.39 6.76
CA ARG A 265 6.94 6.74 6.19
C ARG A 265 7.91 7.58 6.98
N ALA A 266 8.85 8.24 6.29
CA ALA A 266 9.80 9.15 6.92
C ALA A 266 9.05 10.26 7.67
N GLN A 267 9.52 10.56 8.86
CA GLN A 267 9.08 11.71 9.65
C GLN A 267 9.92 12.92 9.24
N GLN A 268 9.27 13.98 8.86
CA GLN A 268 9.89 15.28 8.55
C GLN A 268 10.25 16.03 9.82
#